data_24a96b7871d99c4a40237768a428f7da
#
_entry.id   24a96b7871d99c4a40237768a428f7da
#
_cell.length_a   1.000
_cell.length_b   1.000
_cell.length_c   1.000
_cell.angle_alpha   90.00
_cell.angle_beta   90.00
_cell.angle_gamma   90.00
#
_symmetry.space_group_name_H-M   'P 1'
#
loop_
_entity.id
_entity.type
_entity.pdbx_description
1 polymer ?
#
loop_
_entity_poly.entity_id
_entity_poly.type
_entity_poly.pdbx_seq_one_letter_code
_entity_poly.pdbx_strand_id
1 'polypeptide(L)'
;VRFLSGAVAAVAALGMAVSAQAQEKKIKIGVIYDLTGPLAGGGSELGYLGAKIMIDNFIKQGGVEGYKIEAVYADAQSKPDVAINEAVRLIEQEKVDMLLGFFSSAQCVPVAARVEQLKKFMWITTCISSAVLDGKNFKYIFRPQASGDQFGLIAMDFIANNAKAKFGKEPKDLRVAIIHEDGAYGVDVAKGNVAGAKKAGFEVVLKEGYAATAPDLSALVT
;
A
#
# COMPACT_ATOMS: atom_id res chain seq x y z
N VAL A 1 3.75 71.97 -37.49
CA VAL A 1 3.40 71.37 -36.18
C VAL A 1 2.47 70.12 -36.42
N ARG A 2 3.00 69.00 -36.86
CA ARG A 2 2.28 67.70 -36.94
C ARG A 2 3.31 66.61 -37.34
N PHE A 3 4.18 66.23 -36.44
CA PHE A 3 4.98 64.98 -36.56
C PHE A 3 5.61 64.57 -35.21
N LEU A 4 4.81 64.33 -34.18
CA LEU A 4 5.33 63.82 -32.89
C LEU A 4 4.35 62.94 -32.13
N SER A 5 3.31 62.35 -32.77
CA SER A 5 2.35 61.53 -32.10
C SER A 5 2.40 60.02 -32.45
N GLY A 6 3.33 59.59 -33.30
CA GLY A 6 3.41 58.22 -33.80
C GLY A 6 4.41 57.29 -33.09
N ALA A 7 5.32 57.83 -32.26
CA ALA A 7 6.42 57.03 -31.71
C ALA A 7 6.18 56.47 -30.29
N VAL A 8 5.14 56.94 -29.59
CA VAL A 8 4.88 56.52 -28.18
C VAL A 8 3.98 55.28 -28.11
N ALA A 9 3.17 55.01 -29.16
CA ALA A 9 2.27 53.85 -29.16
C ALA A 9 2.98 52.49 -29.49
N ALA A 10 4.14 52.53 -30.13
CA ALA A 10 4.87 51.30 -30.53
C ALA A 10 5.72 50.68 -29.38
N VAL A 11 6.07 51.46 -28.36
CA VAL A 11 6.87 50.95 -27.20
C VAL A 11 6.00 50.30 -26.12
N ALA A 12 4.71 50.64 -26.03
CA ALA A 12 3.79 50.02 -25.07
C ALA A 12 3.31 48.62 -25.48
N ALA A 13 3.44 48.21 -26.73
CA ALA A 13 3.03 46.90 -27.24
C ALA A 13 4.10 45.80 -27.06
N LEU A 14 5.36 46.14 -26.82
CA LEU A 14 6.45 45.18 -26.60
C LEU A 14 6.64 44.78 -25.13
N GLY A 15 5.94 45.40 -24.17
CA GLY A 15 6.09 45.15 -22.74
C GLY A 15 5.19 44.07 -22.16
N MET A 16 4.28 43.49 -22.95
CA MET A 16 3.34 42.43 -22.46
C MET A 16 3.57 41.08 -23.15
N ALA A 17 4.80 40.73 -23.47
CA ALA A 17 5.16 39.32 -23.49
C ALA A 17 5.21 38.86 -22.04
N VAL A 18 4.06 38.75 -21.37
CA VAL A 18 3.91 37.97 -20.16
C VAL A 18 4.38 36.59 -20.56
N SER A 19 5.58 36.24 -20.13
CA SER A 19 6.06 34.87 -20.14
C SER A 19 4.97 34.07 -19.47
N ALA A 20 4.09 33.43 -20.24
CA ALA A 20 3.32 32.33 -19.78
C ALA A 20 4.35 31.26 -19.37
N GLN A 21 4.90 31.39 -18.14
CA GLN A 21 5.65 30.33 -17.52
C GLN A 21 4.65 29.18 -17.50
N ALA A 22 4.85 28.25 -18.43
CA ALA A 22 4.10 27.02 -18.42
C ALA A 22 4.27 26.47 -17.01
N GLN A 23 3.21 26.49 -16.21
CA GLN A 23 3.23 25.98 -14.86
C GLN A 23 3.79 24.57 -14.94
N GLU A 24 4.93 24.35 -14.33
CA GLU A 24 5.63 23.08 -14.41
C GLU A 24 4.70 21.98 -13.91
N LYS A 25 4.38 21.04 -14.78
CA LYS A 25 3.53 19.90 -14.42
C LYS A 25 4.25 19.04 -13.39
N LYS A 26 3.62 18.78 -12.26
CA LYS A 26 4.23 18.12 -11.14
C LYS A 26 3.25 17.14 -10.50
N ILE A 27 3.76 15.99 -10.06
CA ILE A 27 3.04 15.03 -9.24
C ILE A 27 3.80 14.89 -7.92
N LYS A 28 3.13 15.17 -6.82
CA LYS A 28 3.67 15.02 -5.46
C LYS A 28 3.11 13.76 -4.81
N ILE A 29 3.97 12.81 -4.46
CA ILE A 29 3.62 11.50 -3.91
C ILE A 29 3.92 11.48 -2.42
N GLY A 30 2.92 11.18 -1.60
CA GLY A 30 3.10 10.85 -0.19
C GLY A 30 3.38 9.36 -0.02
N VAL A 31 4.50 9.00 0.58
CA VAL A 31 4.93 7.60 0.75
C VAL A 31 4.93 7.26 2.23
N ILE A 32 4.15 6.25 2.62
CA ILE A 32 3.98 5.86 4.03
C ILE A 32 4.36 4.38 4.22
N TYR A 33 5.33 4.14 5.10
CA TYR A 33 5.75 2.82 5.55
C TYR A 33 6.14 2.88 7.04
N ASP A 34 6.35 1.72 7.65
CA ASP A 34 6.93 1.63 8.98
C ASP A 34 8.46 1.66 8.84
N LEU A 35 9.06 2.79 9.19
CA LEU A 35 10.51 2.97 9.21
C LEU A 35 11.07 2.72 10.62
N THR A 36 10.19 2.78 11.62
CA THR A 36 10.46 2.46 13.02
C THR A 36 9.38 1.55 13.60
N GLY A 37 9.66 0.98 14.78
CA GLY A 37 8.75 0.04 15.45
C GLY A 37 8.92 -1.41 14.95
N PRO A 38 8.12 -2.35 15.51
CA PRO A 38 8.33 -3.79 15.31
C PRO A 38 8.13 -4.27 13.86
N LEU A 39 7.38 -3.54 13.03
CA LEU A 39 7.13 -3.91 11.64
C LEU A 39 8.17 -3.37 10.65
N ALA A 40 9.06 -2.47 11.07
CA ALA A 40 10.10 -1.90 10.21
C ALA A 40 11.01 -3.01 9.64
N GLY A 41 11.72 -3.72 10.50
CA GLY A 41 12.59 -4.84 10.11
C GLY A 41 11.85 -6.07 9.58
N GLY A 42 10.52 -6.15 9.76
CA GLY A 42 9.67 -7.25 9.31
C GLY A 42 9.30 -7.23 7.83
N GLY A 43 9.80 -6.27 7.05
CA GLY A 43 9.53 -6.16 5.62
C GLY A 43 9.04 -4.78 5.16
N SER A 44 8.55 -3.92 6.06
CA SER A 44 8.08 -2.58 5.71
C SER A 44 9.19 -1.72 5.13
N GLU A 45 10.39 -1.76 5.74
CA GLU A 45 11.58 -1.04 5.26
C GLU A 45 12.00 -1.49 3.85
N LEU A 46 11.89 -2.77 3.53
CA LEU A 46 12.19 -3.27 2.18
C LEU A 46 11.20 -2.74 1.15
N GLY A 47 9.90 -2.67 1.51
CA GLY A 47 8.88 -2.04 0.68
C GLY A 47 9.17 -0.55 0.44
N TYR A 48 9.56 0.16 1.50
CA TYR A 48 10.00 1.56 1.40
C TYR A 48 11.20 1.72 0.47
N LEU A 49 12.24 0.91 0.63
CA LEU A 49 13.44 0.97 -0.20
C LEU A 49 13.11 0.73 -1.68
N GLY A 50 12.26 -0.26 -1.99
CA GLY A 50 11.81 -0.53 -3.34
C GLY A 50 11.07 0.67 -3.95
N ALA A 51 10.11 1.23 -3.21
CA ALA A 51 9.38 2.43 -3.63
C ALA A 51 10.32 3.62 -3.85
N LYS A 52 11.24 3.86 -2.92
CA LYS A 52 12.22 4.95 -2.99
C LYS A 52 13.12 4.82 -4.21
N ILE A 53 13.66 3.64 -4.49
CA ILE A 53 14.53 3.39 -5.65
C ILE A 53 13.79 3.72 -6.95
N MET A 54 12.54 3.28 -7.08
CA MET A 54 11.75 3.55 -8.28
C MET A 54 11.43 5.03 -8.44
N ILE A 55 11.03 5.70 -7.37
CA ILE A 55 10.75 7.15 -7.38
C ILE A 55 12.02 7.94 -7.72
N ASP A 56 13.14 7.63 -7.08
CA ASP A 56 14.43 8.28 -7.34
C ASP A 56 14.87 8.10 -8.82
N ASN A 57 14.60 6.93 -9.41
CA ASN A 57 14.88 6.69 -10.82
C ASN A 57 14.03 7.58 -11.73
N PHE A 58 12.72 7.70 -11.48
CA PHE A 58 11.87 8.61 -12.25
C PHE A 58 12.31 10.08 -12.10
N ILE A 59 12.68 10.50 -10.89
CA ILE A 59 13.21 11.85 -10.65
C ILE A 59 14.49 12.07 -11.46
N LYS A 60 15.44 11.12 -11.44
CA LYS A 60 16.71 11.21 -12.22
C LYS A 60 16.48 11.25 -13.73
N GLN A 61 15.43 10.60 -14.22
CA GLN A 61 15.05 10.60 -15.64
C GLN A 61 14.31 11.89 -16.06
N GLY A 62 14.09 12.83 -15.15
CA GLY A 62 13.38 14.08 -15.41
C GLY A 62 11.87 14.00 -15.22
N GLY A 63 11.35 12.90 -14.67
CA GLY A 63 9.94 12.68 -14.41
C GLY A 63 9.28 11.66 -15.35
N VAL A 64 7.97 11.75 -15.50
CA VAL A 64 7.14 10.82 -16.29
C VAL A 64 6.14 11.63 -17.13
N GLU A 65 6.03 11.34 -18.42
CA GLU A 65 5.05 11.98 -19.33
C GLU A 65 5.01 13.52 -19.21
N GLY A 66 6.18 14.16 -19.00
CA GLY A 66 6.30 15.60 -18.84
C GLY A 66 5.92 16.14 -17.45
N TYR A 67 5.66 15.26 -16.49
CA TYR A 67 5.47 15.65 -15.09
C TYR A 67 6.74 15.40 -14.29
N LYS A 68 7.17 16.39 -13.51
CA LYS A 68 8.18 16.19 -12.47
C LYS A 68 7.59 15.42 -11.31
N ILE A 69 8.38 14.54 -10.73
CA ILE A 69 7.99 13.75 -9.55
C ILE A 69 8.64 14.35 -8.31
N GLU A 70 7.83 14.57 -7.29
CA GLU A 70 8.27 14.86 -5.92
C GLU A 70 7.74 13.82 -4.96
N ALA A 71 8.49 13.49 -3.92
CA ALA A 71 8.05 12.57 -2.89
C ALA A 71 8.23 13.15 -1.49
N VAL A 72 7.24 12.90 -0.64
CA VAL A 72 7.31 13.18 0.79
C VAL A 72 7.13 11.87 1.53
N TYR A 73 8.08 11.53 2.38
CA TYR A 73 8.10 10.27 3.12
C TYR A 73 7.59 10.46 4.54
N ALA A 74 6.88 9.46 5.04
CA ALA A 74 6.33 9.44 6.39
C ALA A 74 6.54 8.06 7.03
N ASP A 75 6.78 8.06 8.34
CA ASP A 75 6.93 6.88 9.17
C ASP A 75 5.63 6.60 9.95
N ALA A 76 5.01 5.46 9.68
CA ALA A 76 3.82 5.01 10.39
C ALA A 76 4.10 4.41 11.78
N GLN A 77 5.38 4.21 12.15
CA GLN A 77 5.86 3.77 13.46
C GLN A 77 5.20 2.47 13.96
N SER A 78 4.75 1.63 13.06
CA SER A 78 3.99 0.40 13.35
C SER A 78 2.70 0.63 14.16
N LYS A 79 2.11 1.85 14.06
CA LYS A 79 0.92 2.26 14.81
C LYS A 79 -0.19 2.75 13.89
N PRO A 80 -1.42 2.22 13.99
CA PRO A 80 -2.53 2.62 13.12
C PRO A 80 -2.92 4.10 13.25
N ASP A 81 -2.93 4.64 14.45
CA ASP A 81 -3.23 6.05 14.71
C ASP A 81 -2.19 6.99 14.10
N VAL A 82 -0.91 6.66 14.19
CA VAL A 82 0.18 7.41 13.53
C VAL A 82 0.02 7.34 12.01
N ALA A 83 -0.24 6.16 11.46
CA ALA A 83 -0.46 6.00 10.02
C ALA A 83 -1.61 6.87 9.49
N ILE A 84 -2.74 6.95 10.24
CA ILE A 84 -3.87 7.81 9.89
C ILE A 84 -3.46 9.29 9.93
N ASN A 85 -2.79 9.73 11.01
CA ASN A 85 -2.37 11.11 11.18
C ASN A 85 -1.38 11.54 10.10
N GLU A 86 -0.42 10.69 9.75
CA GLU A 86 0.54 10.95 8.68
C GLU A 86 -0.14 11.01 7.30
N ALA A 87 -1.11 10.13 7.03
CA ALA A 87 -1.88 10.20 5.80
C ALA A 87 -2.64 11.53 5.67
N VAL A 88 -3.30 11.97 6.75
CA VAL A 88 -4.00 13.27 6.78
C VAL A 88 -3.01 14.43 6.63
N ARG A 89 -1.87 14.42 7.33
CA ARG A 89 -0.82 15.44 7.20
C ARG A 89 -0.31 15.57 5.77
N LEU A 90 -0.01 14.44 5.13
CA LEU A 90 0.46 14.42 3.75
C LEU A 90 -0.59 15.01 2.78
N ILE A 91 -1.87 14.69 2.99
CA ILE A 91 -2.94 15.18 2.14
C ILE A 91 -3.24 16.66 2.40
N GLU A 92 -3.41 17.05 3.66
CA GLU A 92 -3.94 18.36 4.02
C GLU A 92 -2.87 19.43 4.17
N GLN A 93 -1.67 19.09 4.63
CA GLN A 93 -0.57 20.05 4.84
C GLN A 93 0.41 20.03 3.67
N GLU A 94 0.91 18.84 3.30
CA GLU A 94 1.86 18.68 2.21
C GLU A 94 1.22 18.76 0.83
N LYS A 95 -0.11 18.66 0.73
CA LYS A 95 -0.86 18.75 -0.53
C LYS A 95 -0.41 17.71 -1.57
N VAL A 96 -0.14 16.49 -1.13
CA VAL A 96 0.23 15.42 -2.06
C VAL A 96 -0.93 15.10 -3.02
N ASP A 97 -0.61 14.69 -4.24
CA ASP A 97 -1.60 14.29 -5.25
C ASP A 97 -2.10 12.87 -4.98
N MET A 98 -1.22 12.00 -4.49
CA MET A 98 -1.55 10.62 -4.16
C MET A 98 -0.76 10.10 -2.97
N LEU A 99 -1.28 9.04 -2.35
CA LEU A 99 -0.57 8.25 -1.37
C LEU A 99 -0.14 6.90 -1.95
N LEU A 100 1.05 6.46 -1.58
CA LEU A 100 1.63 5.17 -1.95
C LEU A 100 2.24 4.50 -0.72
N GLY A 101 2.09 3.18 -0.60
CA GLY A 101 2.76 2.43 0.46
C GLY A 101 1.86 1.46 1.20
N PHE A 102 2.01 1.45 2.52
CA PHE A 102 1.30 0.65 3.52
C PHE A 102 1.66 -0.84 3.52
N PHE A 103 2.42 -1.21 4.52
CA PHE A 103 2.81 -2.60 4.77
C PHE A 103 1.74 -3.35 5.58
N SER A 104 1.40 -2.82 6.75
CA SER A 104 0.49 -3.47 7.70
C SER A 104 -0.99 -3.32 7.32
N SER A 105 -1.72 -4.42 7.28
CA SER A 105 -3.17 -4.39 7.07
C SER A 105 -3.92 -3.75 8.24
N ALA A 106 -3.43 -3.84 9.46
CA ALA A 106 -4.02 -3.18 10.63
C ALA A 106 -3.99 -1.65 10.51
N GLN A 107 -2.98 -1.10 9.83
CA GLN A 107 -2.88 0.33 9.53
C GLN A 107 -3.69 0.69 8.28
N CYS A 108 -3.57 -0.12 7.25
CA CYS A 108 -4.10 0.14 5.92
C CYS A 108 -5.64 0.22 5.92
N VAL A 109 -6.33 -0.65 6.66
CA VAL A 109 -7.79 -0.69 6.71
C VAL A 109 -8.38 0.66 7.19
N PRO A 110 -8.00 1.22 8.34
CA PRO A 110 -8.53 2.51 8.77
C PRO A 110 -8.01 3.68 7.93
N VAL A 111 -6.76 3.64 7.45
CA VAL A 111 -6.23 4.70 6.57
C VAL A 111 -7.00 4.75 5.25
N ALA A 112 -7.28 3.62 4.61
CA ALA A 112 -8.03 3.59 3.36
C ALA A 112 -9.41 4.23 3.51
N ALA A 113 -10.12 3.94 4.62
CA ALA A 113 -11.42 4.56 4.90
C ALA A 113 -11.30 6.09 5.05
N ARG A 114 -10.25 6.58 5.71
CA ARG A 114 -10.01 8.02 5.90
C ARG A 114 -9.63 8.71 4.58
N VAL A 115 -8.77 8.09 3.79
CA VAL A 115 -8.31 8.62 2.48
C VAL A 115 -9.45 8.69 1.46
N GLU A 116 -10.34 7.69 1.46
CA GLU A 116 -11.57 7.71 0.64
C GLU A 116 -12.45 8.92 0.97
N GLN A 117 -12.67 9.21 2.27
CA GLN A 117 -13.43 10.40 2.71
C GLN A 117 -12.78 11.71 2.22
N LEU A 118 -11.46 11.76 2.17
CA LEU A 118 -10.69 12.90 1.67
C LEU A 118 -10.62 12.94 0.13
N LYS A 119 -11.21 11.97 -0.57
CA LYS A 119 -11.23 11.85 -2.03
C LYS A 119 -9.83 11.90 -2.64
N LYS A 120 -8.87 11.27 -1.98
CA LYS A 120 -7.48 11.25 -2.42
C LYS A 120 -7.10 9.86 -2.95
N PHE A 121 -6.41 9.83 -4.08
CA PHE A 121 -5.92 8.58 -4.66
C PHE A 121 -4.92 7.90 -3.73
N MET A 122 -5.11 6.61 -3.48
CA MET A 122 -4.23 5.77 -2.67
C MET A 122 -3.91 4.48 -3.42
N TRP A 123 -2.62 4.23 -3.60
CA TRP A 123 -2.10 2.98 -4.17
C TRP A 123 -1.46 2.13 -3.09
N ILE A 124 -2.07 1.00 -2.81
CA ILE A 124 -1.62 0.06 -1.78
C ILE A 124 -0.60 -0.88 -2.39
N THR A 125 0.59 -0.96 -1.79
CA THR A 125 1.70 -1.77 -2.32
C THR A 125 1.80 -3.15 -1.71
N THR A 126 1.43 -3.32 -0.43
CA THR A 126 1.73 -4.56 0.31
C THR A 126 0.56 -5.07 1.14
N CYS A 127 -0.19 -4.22 1.84
CA CYS A 127 -1.26 -4.70 2.70
C CYS A 127 -2.34 -5.46 1.91
N ILE A 128 -2.70 -6.65 2.36
CA ILE A 128 -3.55 -7.58 1.60
C ILE A 128 -4.89 -7.93 2.24
N SER A 129 -5.20 -7.44 3.46
CA SER A 129 -6.49 -7.79 4.07
C SER A 129 -7.66 -7.45 3.14
N SER A 130 -8.56 -8.39 2.96
CA SER A 130 -9.81 -8.23 2.20
C SER A 130 -10.67 -7.12 2.81
N ALA A 131 -10.59 -6.90 4.13
CA ALA A 131 -11.30 -5.84 4.85
C ALA A 131 -10.99 -4.42 4.35
N VAL A 132 -9.95 -4.21 3.56
CA VAL A 132 -9.67 -2.91 2.94
C VAL A 132 -10.71 -2.55 1.89
N LEU A 133 -11.10 -3.50 1.03
CA LEU A 133 -11.92 -3.25 -0.15
C LEU A 133 -13.26 -4.00 -0.15
N ASP A 134 -13.33 -5.18 0.49
CA ASP A 134 -14.52 -6.02 0.44
C ASP A 134 -15.76 -5.33 1.03
N GLY A 135 -16.85 -5.37 0.27
CA GLY A 135 -18.10 -4.74 0.65
C GLY A 135 -18.09 -3.20 0.64
N LYS A 136 -17.02 -2.58 0.12
CA LYS A 136 -16.85 -1.14 0.06
C LYS A 136 -16.86 -0.62 -1.38
N ASN A 137 -17.57 0.47 -1.61
CA ASN A 137 -17.62 1.14 -2.92
C ASN A 137 -16.59 2.28 -3.00
N PHE A 138 -15.32 1.99 -2.66
CA PHE A 138 -14.25 2.97 -2.73
C PHE A 138 -13.94 3.36 -4.17
N LYS A 139 -13.70 4.65 -4.41
CA LYS A 139 -13.40 5.22 -5.72
C LYS A 139 -11.94 5.63 -5.87
N TYR A 140 -11.28 5.85 -4.74
CA TYR A 140 -9.94 6.42 -4.70
C TYR A 140 -8.88 5.44 -4.17
N ILE A 141 -9.29 4.25 -3.72
CA ILE A 141 -8.40 3.27 -3.10
C ILE A 141 -8.19 2.09 -4.04
N PHE A 142 -6.94 1.78 -4.34
CA PHE A 142 -6.56 0.73 -5.29
C PHE A 142 -5.50 -0.19 -4.71
N ARG A 143 -5.64 -1.48 -5.00
CA ARG A 143 -4.71 -2.54 -4.63
C ARG A 143 -4.52 -3.50 -5.80
N PRO A 144 -3.30 -3.66 -6.35
CA PRO A 144 -3.06 -4.51 -7.51
C PRO A 144 -2.91 -6.00 -7.17
N GLN A 145 -2.53 -6.32 -5.92
CA GLN A 145 -2.28 -7.70 -5.48
C GLN A 145 -3.56 -8.39 -4.99
N ALA A 146 -3.50 -9.73 -4.94
CA ALA A 146 -4.53 -10.55 -4.36
C ALA A 146 -4.81 -10.23 -2.89
N SER A 147 -6.01 -10.53 -2.39
CA SER A 147 -6.38 -10.40 -0.98
C SER A 147 -5.81 -11.54 -0.12
N GLY A 148 -5.81 -11.33 1.20
CA GLY A 148 -5.26 -12.31 2.14
C GLY A 148 -5.99 -13.66 2.10
N ASP A 149 -7.31 -13.66 1.99
CA ASP A 149 -8.09 -14.87 1.83
C ASP A 149 -7.75 -15.63 0.53
N GLN A 150 -7.49 -14.91 -0.57
CA GLN A 150 -7.01 -15.52 -1.82
C GLN A 150 -5.60 -16.13 -1.66
N PHE A 151 -4.69 -15.46 -0.95
CA PHE A 151 -3.39 -16.05 -0.61
C PHE A 151 -3.54 -17.34 0.20
N GLY A 152 -4.43 -17.33 1.20
CA GLY A 152 -4.72 -18.53 1.99
C GLY A 152 -5.26 -19.68 1.15
N LEU A 153 -6.18 -19.40 0.23
CA LEU A 153 -6.71 -20.40 -0.72
C LEU A 153 -5.62 -20.98 -1.61
N ILE A 154 -4.81 -20.13 -2.24
CA ILE A 154 -3.72 -20.53 -3.15
C ILE A 154 -2.69 -21.39 -2.42
N ALA A 155 -2.36 -21.05 -1.16
CA ALA A 155 -1.44 -21.87 -0.35
C ALA A 155 -1.96 -23.30 -0.15
N MET A 156 -3.24 -23.46 0.16
CA MET A 156 -3.84 -24.79 0.34
C MET A 156 -3.96 -25.55 -0.98
N ASP A 157 -4.31 -24.89 -2.08
CA ASP A 157 -4.31 -25.50 -3.42
C ASP A 157 -2.89 -25.96 -3.81
N PHE A 158 -1.85 -25.17 -3.51
CA PHE A 158 -0.46 -25.58 -3.73
C PHE A 158 -0.07 -26.83 -2.93
N ILE A 159 -0.43 -26.88 -1.64
CA ILE A 159 -0.17 -28.05 -0.78
C ILE A 159 -0.90 -29.27 -1.35
N ALA A 160 -2.18 -29.13 -1.73
CA ALA A 160 -2.97 -30.23 -2.29
C ALA A 160 -2.37 -30.81 -3.58
N ASN A 161 -1.98 -29.95 -4.49
CA ASN A 161 -1.39 -30.34 -5.77
C ASN A 161 0.00 -31.02 -5.62
N ASN A 162 0.68 -30.78 -4.52
CA ASN A 162 1.99 -31.36 -4.23
C ASN A 162 1.97 -32.46 -3.15
N ALA A 163 0.81 -32.79 -2.58
CA ALA A 163 0.65 -33.69 -1.44
C ALA A 163 1.30 -35.05 -1.68
N LYS A 164 0.98 -35.68 -2.82
CA LYS A 164 1.51 -36.99 -3.18
C LYS A 164 3.03 -36.95 -3.36
N ALA A 165 3.54 -35.97 -4.11
CA ALA A 165 4.95 -35.87 -4.44
C ALA A 165 5.83 -35.50 -3.24
N LYS A 166 5.34 -34.66 -2.33
CA LYS A 166 6.11 -34.13 -1.18
C LYS A 166 5.94 -34.95 0.09
N PHE A 167 4.73 -35.49 0.34
CA PHE A 167 4.42 -36.17 1.60
C PHE A 167 4.03 -37.66 1.40
N GLY A 168 3.92 -38.15 0.17
CA GLY A 168 3.48 -39.52 -0.11
C GLY A 168 2.01 -39.80 0.25
N LYS A 169 1.21 -38.76 0.48
CA LYS A 169 -0.18 -38.83 0.95
C LYS A 169 -1.13 -38.20 -0.06
N GLU A 170 -2.37 -38.69 -0.07
CA GLU A 170 -3.44 -37.98 -0.76
C GLU A 170 -3.88 -36.75 0.06
N PRO A 171 -4.43 -35.68 -0.54
CA PRO A 171 -4.87 -34.49 0.17
C PRO A 171 -5.78 -34.79 1.37
N LYS A 172 -6.74 -35.69 1.20
CA LYS A 172 -7.67 -36.10 2.28
C LYS A 172 -7.02 -36.77 3.50
N ASP A 173 -5.78 -37.24 3.34
CA ASP A 173 -5.02 -37.90 4.41
C ASP A 173 -4.07 -36.93 5.11
N LEU A 174 -4.10 -35.65 4.74
CA LEU A 174 -3.28 -34.60 5.35
C LEU A 174 -4.01 -33.98 6.52
N ARG A 175 -3.27 -33.80 7.63
CA ARG A 175 -3.67 -33.04 8.80
C ARG A 175 -2.89 -31.72 8.82
N VAL A 176 -3.59 -30.60 8.93
CA VAL A 176 -2.99 -29.27 8.88
C VAL A 176 -3.28 -28.48 10.15
N ALA A 177 -2.27 -27.82 10.70
CA ALA A 177 -2.40 -26.80 11.72
C ALA A 177 -2.27 -25.42 11.06
N ILE A 178 -3.15 -24.49 11.41
CA ILE A 178 -3.16 -23.11 10.93
C ILE A 178 -2.83 -22.21 12.11
N ILE A 179 -1.62 -21.68 12.13
CA ILE A 179 -1.16 -20.71 13.12
C ILE A 179 -1.02 -19.37 12.42
N HIS A 180 -1.61 -18.32 12.95
CA HIS A 180 -1.66 -17.02 12.28
C HIS A 180 -1.54 -15.86 13.27
N GLU A 181 -1.04 -14.73 12.80
CA GLU A 181 -1.12 -13.47 13.53
C GLU A 181 -2.59 -13.07 13.71
N ASP A 182 -2.96 -12.50 14.86
CA ASP A 182 -4.34 -12.20 15.23
C ASP A 182 -4.88 -10.86 14.69
N GLY A 183 -4.07 -10.11 13.96
CA GLY A 183 -4.49 -8.87 13.29
C GLY A 183 -5.15 -9.10 11.93
N ALA A 184 -5.50 -8.01 11.28
CA ALA A 184 -6.26 -8.00 10.03
C ALA A 184 -5.61 -8.81 8.89
N TYR A 185 -4.28 -8.91 8.86
CA TYR A 185 -3.53 -9.70 7.88
C TYR A 185 -3.71 -11.20 8.14
N GLY A 186 -3.28 -11.66 9.32
CA GLY A 186 -3.25 -13.10 9.62
C GLY A 186 -4.64 -13.72 9.68
N VAL A 187 -5.62 -13.02 10.25
CA VAL A 187 -7.02 -13.48 10.30
C VAL A 187 -7.59 -13.68 8.88
N ASP A 188 -7.30 -12.78 7.95
CA ASP A 188 -7.81 -12.88 6.60
C ASP A 188 -7.16 -14.03 5.81
N VAL A 189 -5.83 -14.17 5.91
CA VAL A 189 -5.12 -15.32 5.32
C VAL A 189 -5.61 -16.65 5.91
N ALA A 190 -5.76 -16.73 7.24
CA ALA A 190 -6.25 -17.94 7.91
C ALA A 190 -7.67 -18.31 7.48
N LYS A 191 -8.54 -17.34 7.22
CA LYS A 191 -9.87 -17.57 6.63
C LYS A 191 -9.75 -18.29 5.29
N GLY A 192 -8.86 -17.82 4.43
CA GLY A 192 -8.57 -18.47 3.14
C GLY A 192 -7.96 -19.86 3.31
N ASN A 193 -7.03 -20.04 4.27
CA ASN A 193 -6.45 -21.35 4.56
C ASN A 193 -7.52 -22.36 4.98
N VAL A 194 -8.44 -22.00 5.91
CA VAL A 194 -9.53 -22.87 6.34
C VAL A 194 -10.44 -23.25 5.18
N ALA A 195 -10.82 -22.27 4.35
CA ALA A 195 -11.67 -22.53 3.18
C ALA A 195 -10.98 -23.45 2.17
N GLY A 196 -9.69 -23.22 1.90
CA GLY A 196 -8.88 -24.03 0.99
C GLY A 196 -8.64 -25.43 1.53
N ALA A 197 -8.33 -25.57 2.82
CA ALA A 197 -8.20 -26.88 3.48
C ALA A 197 -9.48 -27.72 3.35
N LYS A 198 -10.64 -27.11 3.62
CA LYS A 198 -11.94 -27.74 3.45
C LYS A 198 -12.18 -28.17 2.00
N LYS A 199 -11.88 -27.30 1.04
CA LYS A 199 -12.01 -27.60 -0.41
C LYS A 199 -11.14 -28.77 -0.83
N ALA A 200 -9.91 -28.86 -0.32
CA ALA A 200 -8.93 -29.89 -0.62
C ALA A 200 -9.19 -31.22 0.16
N GLY A 201 -10.08 -31.20 1.14
CA GLY A 201 -10.38 -32.35 2.01
C GLY A 201 -9.39 -32.57 3.14
N PHE A 202 -8.56 -31.56 3.49
CA PHE A 202 -7.64 -31.65 4.63
C PHE A 202 -8.41 -31.67 5.96
N GLU A 203 -7.87 -32.40 6.94
CA GLU A 203 -8.29 -32.27 8.35
C GLU A 203 -7.58 -31.07 8.99
N VAL A 204 -8.33 -30.03 9.37
CA VAL A 204 -7.78 -28.92 10.16
C VAL A 204 -7.80 -29.31 11.62
N VAL A 205 -6.64 -29.64 12.18
CA VAL A 205 -6.51 -30.13 13.56
C VAL A 205 -6.28 -29.03 14.58
N LEU A 206 -5.81 -27.85 14.13
CA LEU A 206 -5.57 -26.69 14.97
C LEU A 206 -5.79 -25.41 14.15
N LYS A 207 -6.41 -24.43 14.75
CA LYS A 207 -6.42 -23.05 14.27
C LYS A 207 -6.21 -22.13 15.47
N GLU A 208 -5.04 -21.48 15.53
CA GLU A 208 -4.64 -20.63 16.64
C GLU A 208 -4.11 -19.29 16.15
N GLY A 209 -4.49 -18.21 16.85
CA GLY A 209 -3.99 -16.87 16.63
C GLY A 209 -2.95 -16.48 17.68
N TYR A 210 -1.98 -15.66 17.28
CA TYR A 210 -1.01 -15.06 18.19
C TYR A 210 -0.88 -13.55 17.95
N ALA A 211 -0.56 -12.80 19.01
CA ALA A 211 -0.28 -11.38 18.88
C ALA A 211 1.05 -11.17 18.13
N ALA A 212 1.06 -10.29 17.11
CA ALA A 212 2.27 -9.99 16.34
C ALA A 212 3.45 -9.51 17.20
N THR A 213 3.17 -9.02 18.40
CA THR A 213 4.16 -8.55 19.38
C THR A 213 4.46 -9.57 20.49
N ALA A 214 3.95 -10.81 20.38
CA ALA A 214 4.22 -11.84 21.38
C ALA A 214 5.71 -12.14 21.45
N PRO A 215 6.32 -12.09 22.66
CA PRO A 215 7.77 -12.29 22.79
C PRO A 215 8.16 -13.77 22.68
N ASP A 216 7.22 -14.69 22.87
CA ASP A 216 7.43 -16.14 22.86
C ASP A 216 6.17 -16.82 22.29
N LEU A 217 6.38 -17.76 21.38
CA LEU A 217 5.34 -18.56 20.73
C LEU A 217 5.45 -20.07 21.08
N SER A 218 6.28 -20.44 22.05
CA SER A 218 6.54 -21.84 22.42
C SER A 218 5.25 -22.58 22.80
N ALA A 219 4.28 -21.90 23.41
CA ALA A 219 2.99 -22.49 23.78
C ALA A 219 2.12 -22.92 22.58
N LEU A 220 2.43 -22.44 21.37
CA LEU A 220 1.67 -22.82 20.16
C LEU A 220 2.20 -24.11 19.51
N VAL A 221 3.37 -24.61 19.91
CA VAL A 221 4.04 -25.77 19.30
C VAL A 221 4.22 -26.94 20.27
N THR A 222 3.68 -26.84 21.49
CA THR A 222 3.61 -27.91 22.50
C THR A 222 2.23 -28.55 22.50
#